data_aa7d506a6aa268888588d083f729e9bc
#
_entry.id   aa7d506a6aa268888588d083f729e9bc
#
_cell.length_a   1.000
_cell.length_b   1.000
_cell.length_c   1.000
_cell.angle_alpha   90.00
_cell.angle_beta   90.00
_cell.angle_gamma   90.00
#
_symmetry.space_group_name_H-M   'P 1'
#
loop_
_entity.id
_entity.type
_entity.pdbx_description
1 polymer ?
#
loop_
_entity_poly.entity_id
_entity_poly.type
_entity_poly.pdbx_seq_one_letter_code
_entity_poly.pdbx_strand_id
1 'polypeptide(L)'
;KSLYHVLDQETKYIHSCTIMDISINGYRIRWTGQVPKQLRTGEFILVQENAHSPWRGGVIRWIKQVSNKHLEFGVEVLSQDLTPCAVQLSADRNTIFFHPALILSNDVLNKNMLTIIVPGHQTFKPQQGINLRLSNKQIKIYLNDAKLISQSFSQFNFELLNDDEQG
;
A
#
# COMPACT_ATOMS: atom_id res chain seq x y z
N LYS A 1 12.75 14.93 -10.76
CA LYS A 1 12.00 15.12 -9.49
C LYS A 1 10.92 14.07 -9.40
N SER A 2 10.97 13.29 -8.35
CA SER A 2 9.99 12.24 -8.10
C SER A 2 9.05 12.68 -7.00
N LEU A 3 7.79 12.31 -7.13
CA LEU A 3 6.77 12.55 -6.12
C LEU A 3 6.62 11.31 -5.26
N TYR A 4 6.37 11.52 -3.99
CA TYR A 4 6.22 10.47 -3.03
C TYR A 4 4.99 10.74 -2.17
N HIS A 5 4.24 9.70 -1.90
CA HIS A 5 3.02 9.77 -1.10
C HIS A 5 3.05 8.71 -0.01
N VAL A 6 2.88 9.11 1.23
CA VAL A 6 2.67 8.19 2.35
C VAL A 6 1.20 7.86 2.45
N LEU A 7 0.88 6.58 2.56
CA LEU A 7 -0.48 6.13 2.81
C LEU A 7 -0.80 6.32 4.29
N ASP A 8 -1.04 7.57 4.68
CA ASP A 8 -1.48 7.93 6.02
C ASP A 8 -2.94 8.37 5.95
N GLN A 9 -3.74 7.90 6.89
CA GLN A 9 -5.16 8.23 6.96
C GLN A 9 -5.41 9.72 7.27
N GLU A 10 -4.48 10.39 7.93
CA GLU A 10 -4.69 11.74 8.41
C GLU A 10 -4.13 12.83 7.50
N THR A 11 -3.11 12.52 6.68
CA THR A 11 -2.46 13.54 5.86
C THR A 11 -1.97 12.97 4.54
N LYS A 12 -2.57 13.41 3.45
CA LYS A 12 -2.13 13.07 2.10
C LYS A 12 -1.02 14.03 1.68
N TYR A 13 0.20 13.76 2.07
CA TYR A 13 1.34 14.57 1.65
C TYR A 13 1.99 13.98 0.41
N ILE A 14 2.14 14.82 -0.61
CA ILE A 14 2.96 14.52 -1.77
C ILE A 14 4.23 15.36 -1.64
N HIS A 15 5.36 14.67 -1.60
CA HIS A 15 6.66 15.31 -1.49
C HIS A 15 7.50 15.04 -2.71
N SER A 16 8.23 16.06 -3.16
CA SER A 16 9.21 15.88 -4.22
C SER A 16 10.54 15.46 -3.62
N CYS A 17 11.05 14.34 -4.09
CA CYS A 17 12.35 13.79 -3.69
C CYS A 17 13.24 13.59 -4.90
N THR A 18 14.47 13.24 -4.68
CA THR A 18 15.41 12.87 -5.76
C THR A 18 15.60 11.36 -5.77
N ILE A 19 15.26 10.73 -6.89
CA ILE A 19 15.61 9.33 -7.10
C ILE A 19 17.08 9.28 -7.49
N MET A 20 17.87 8.60 -6.66
CA MET A 20 19.31 8.45 -6.85
C MET A 20 19.64 7.23 -7.69
N ASP A 21 18.81 6.20 -7.62
CA ASP A 21 19.04 4.94 -8.29
C ASP A 21 17.72 4.20 -8.47
N ILE A 22 17.59 3.50 -9.58
CA ILE A 22 16.41 2.72 -9.95
C ILE A 22 16.84 1.31 -10.33
N SER A 23 16.21 0.31 -9.75
CA SER A 23 16.32 -1.08 -10.18
C SER A 23 14.93 -1.65 -10.45
N ILE A 24 14.88 -2.87 -10.99
CA ILE A 24 13.60 -3.57 -11.20
C ILE A 24 12.81 -3.72 -9.89
N ASN A 25 13.52 -3.90 -8.78
CA ASN A 25 12.94 -4.24 -7.49
C ASN A 25 12.90 -3.08 -6.50
N GLY A 26 13.38 -1.89 -6.88
CA GLY A 26 13.36 -0.83 -5.91
C GLY A 26 14.00 0.49 -6.33
N TYR A 27 13.99 1.40 -5.36
CA TYR A 27 14.51 2.75 -5.49
C TYR A 27 15.45 3.09 -4.34
N ARG A 28 16.48 3.88 -4.64
CA ARG A 28 17.21 4.65 -3.64
C ARG A 28 16.83 6.11 -3.79
N ILE A 29 16.28 6.68 -2.73
CA ILE A 29 15.69 8.01 -2.74
C ILE A 29 16.41 8.90 -1.73
N ARG A 30 16.66 10.15 -2.12
CA ARG A 30 17.20 11.17 -1.23
C ARG A 30 16.11 12.14 -0.83
N TRP A 31 15.97 12.32 0.47
CA TRP A 31 15.08 13.28 1.09
C TRP A 31 15.87 14.49 1.53
N THR A 32 15.37 15.68 1.20
CA THR A 32 15.94 16.95 1.63
C THR A 32 14.91 17.73 2.44
N GLY A 33 15.32 18.24 3.58
CA GLY A 33 14.46 19.00 4.47
C GLY A 33 14.01 18.22 5.69
N GLN A 34 12.95 18.69 6.32
CA GLN A 34 12.42 18.07 7.52
C GLN A 34 11.82 16.71 7.23
N VAL A 35 12.27 15.70 7.96
CA VAL A 35 11.83 14.32 7.80
C VAL A 35 10.48 14.13 8.51
N PRO A 36 9.45 13.64 7.79
CA PRO A 36 8.18 13.30 8.43
C PRO A 36 8.36 12.15 9.42
N LYS A 37 7.56 12.17 10.49
CA LYS A 37 7.58 11.09 11.49
C LYS A 37 7.19 9.73 10.89
N GLN A 38 6.42 9.73 9.82
CA GLN A 38 5.95 8.52 9.15
C GLN A 38 7.03 7.87 8.28
N LEU A 39 8.13 8.57 8.00
CA LEU A 39 9.21 8.01 7.18
C LEU A 39 10.06 7.07 8.05
N ARG A 40 9.66 5.82 8.12
CA ARG A 40 10.28 4.78 8.95
C ARG A 40 10.43 3.49 8.17
N THR A 41 11.41 2.68 8.56
CA THR A 41 11.56 1.32 8.04
C THR A 41 10.30 0.51 8.27
N GLY A 42 9.85 -0.19 7.25
CA GLY A 42 8.62 -0.98 7.27
C GLY A 42 7.37 -0.23 6.81
N GLU A 43 7.45 1.09 6.60
CA GLU A 43 6.31 1.87 6.10
C GLU A 43 6.06 1.60 4.62
N PHE A 44 4.78 1.54 4.27
CA PHE A 44 4.34 1.47 2.88
C PHE A 44 4.29 2.88 2.30
N ILE A 45 4.85 3.05 1.12
CA ILE A 45 4.84 4.32 0.40
C ILE A 45 4.47 4.13 -1.05
N LEU A 46 3.97 5.20 -1.65
CA LEU A 46 3.74 5.29 -3.09
C LEU A 46 4.83 6.16 -3.70
N VAL A 47 5.43 5.68 -4.77
CA VAL A 47 6.48 6.39 -5.51
C VAL A 47 6.04 6.59 -6.95
N GLN A 48 6.22 7.79 -7.45
CA GLN A 48 6.00 8.14 -8.85
C GLN A 48 7.28 8.72 -9.42
N GLU A 49 7.79 8.14 -10.49
CA GLU A 49 9.08 8.56 -11.08
C GLU A 49 8.98 9.94 -11.73
N ASN A 50 7.87 10.21 -12.38
CA ASN A 50 7.56 11.53 -12.95
C ASN A 50 6.05 11.71 -13.03
N ALA A 51 5.61 12.93 -13.41
CA ALA A 51 4.18 13.29 -13.40
C ALA A 51 3.29 12.42 -14.31
N HIS A 52 3.87 11.73 -15.27
CA HIS A 52 3.16 10.89 -16.23
C HIS A 52 3.32 9.38 -15.96
N SER A 53 4.17 9.02 -15.02
CA SER A 53 4.37 7.62 -14.66
C SER A 53 3.30 7.12 -13.71
N PRO A 54 2.96 5.83 -13.76
CA PRO A 54 2.06 5.25 -12.76
C PRO A 54 2.70 5.27 -11.37
N TRP A 55 1.87 5.35 -10.34
CA TRP A 55 2.30 5.18 -8.97
C TRP A 55 2.66 3.72 -8.71
N ARG A 56 3.77 3.51 -8.01
CA ARG A 56 4.22 2.19 -7.58
C ARG A 56 4.20 2.10 -6.06
N GLY A 57 3.78 0.97 -5.55
CA GLY A 57 3.76 0.72 -4.11
C GLY A 57 5.00 -0.02 -3.64
N GLY A 58 5.56 0.42 -2.54
CA GLY A 58 6.72 -0.22 -1.98
C GLY A 58 6.83 -0.05 -0.47
N VAL A 59 7.83 -0.69 0.10
CA VAL A 59 8.13 -0.65 1.52
C VAL A 59 9.53 -0.11 1.75
N ILE A 60 9.66 0.79 2.72
CA ILE A 60 10.96 1.31 3.13
C ILE A 60 11.72 0.20 3.85
N ARG A 61 12.87 -0.19 3.31
CA ARG A 61 13.70 -1.27 3.85
C ARG A 61 14.85 -0.79 4.70
N TRP A 62 15.37 0.39 4.38
CA TRP A 62 16.46 0.99 5.16
C TRP A 62 16.41 2.50 5.06
N ILE A 63 16.95 3.16 6.07
CA ILE A 63 17.09 4.60 6.14
C ILE A 63 18.50 4.91 6.62
N LYS A 64 19.17 5.86 5.95
CA LYS A 64 20.52 6.30 6.28
C LYS A 64 20.60 7.81 6.27
N GLN A 65 21.09 8.39 7.33
CA GLN A 65 21.40 9.81 7.36
C GLN A 65 22.77 10.05 6.72
N VAL A 66 22.79 10.84 5.67
CA VAL A 66 24.02 11.15 4.91
C VAL A 66 24.66 12.43 5.40
N SER A 67 23.85 13.41 5.83
CA SER A 67 24.32 14.67 6.40
C SER A 67 23.21 15.26 7.28
N ASN A 68 23.47 16.41 7.92
CA ASN A 68 22.46 17.09 8.73
C ASN A 68 21.20 17.50 7.94
N LYS A 69 21.30 17.57 6.61
CA LYS A 69 20.22 18.04 5.74
C LYS A 69 19.68 16.97 4.78
N HIS A 70 20.35 15.83 4.68
CA HIS A 70 20.03 14.81 3.71
C HIS A 70 19.87 13.43 4.34
N LEU A 71 18.80 12.80 3.98
CA LEU A 71 18.49 11.43 4.33
C LEU A 71 18.38 10.62 3.05
N GLU A 72 18.88 9.40 3.04
CA GLU A 72 18.63 8.45 1.95
C GLU A 72 17.85 7.26 2.50
N PHE A 73 16.96 6.71 1.68
CA PHE A 73 16.24 5.50 2.02
C PHE A 73 16.05 4.61 0.80
N GLY A 74 16.00 3.33 1.07
CA GLY A 74 15.75 2.31 0.06
C GLY A 74 14.32 1.81 0.13
N VAL A 75 13.70 1.70 -1.04
CA VAL A 75 12.34 1.21 -1.20
C VAL A 75 12.36 -0.07 -2.02
N GLU A 76 11.77 -1.12 -1.49
CA GLU A 76 11.48 -2.34 -2.25
C GLU A 76 10.09 -2.23 -2.86
N VAL A 77 10.01 -2.34 -4.18
CA VAL A 77 8.74 -2.26 -4.90
C VAL A 77 7.97 -3.56 -4.71
N LEU A 78 6.74 -3.45 -4.22
CA LEU A 78 5.84 -4.59 -4.03
C LEU A 78 4.96 -4.83 -5.25
N SER A 79 4.62 -3.78 -6.00
CA SER A 79 3.74 -3.89 -7.14
C SER A 79 3.97 -2.78 -8.15
N GLN A 80 3.83 -3.13 -9.42
CA GLN A 80 3.85 -2.19 -10.54
C GLN A 80 2.51 -1.53 -10.79
N ASP A 81 1.40 -2.22 -10.44
CA ASP A 81 0.04 -1.76 -10.65
C ASP A 81 -0.73 -1.68 -9.34
N LEU A 82 -1.37 -0.55 -9.14
CA LEU A 82 -2.13 -0.23 -7.94
C LEU A 82 -3.55 0.18 -8.31
N THR A 83 -4.53 -0.38 -7.59
CA THR A 83 -5.93 0.05 -7.73
C THR A 83 -6.43 0.53 -6.38
N PRO A 84 -6.74 1.82 -6.21
CA PRO A 84 -7.35 2.32 -4.99
C PRO A 84 -8.74 1.74 -4.78
N CYS A 85 -9.02 1.40 -3.53
CA CYS A 85 -10.32 0.87 -3.12
C CYS A 85 -10.59 1.23 -1.67
N ALA A 86 -11.72 0.77 -1.15
CA ALA A 86 -12.07 0.95 0.25
C ALA A 86 -12.56 -0.38 0.84
N VAL A 87 -12.26 -0.63 2.09
CA VAL A 87 -12.60 -1.88 2.77
C VAL A 87 -13.34 -1.63 4.09
N GLN A 88 -14.20 -2.56 4.44
CA GLN A 88 -14.97 -2.51 5.67
C GLN A 88 -15.10 -3.94 6.22
N LEU A 89 -14.99 -4.06 7.55
CA LEU A 89 -15.29 -5.32 8.21
C LEU A 89 -16.77 -5.65 8.06
N SER A 90 -17.07 -6.86 7.58
CA SER A 90 -18.46 -7.26 7.33
C SER A 90 -19.29 -7.40 8.60
N ALA A 91 -18.66 -7.61 9.75
CA ALA A 91 -19.33 -7.71 11.04
C ALA A 91 -19.78 -6.36 11.59
N ASP A 92 -19.30 -5.28 11.06
CA ASP A 92 -19.54 -3.94 11.58
C ASP A 92 -20.70 -3.27 10.84
N ARG A 93 -21.90 -3.75 11.11
CA ARG A 93 -23.14 -3.25 10.47
C ARG A 93 -23.50 -1.82 10.89
N ASN A 94 -22.88 -1.31 11.95
CA ASN A 94 -23.21 -0.01 12.53
C ASN A 94 -22.26 1.10 12.06
N THR A 95 -21.15 0.77 11.41
CA THR A 95 -20.24 1.77 10.87
C THR A 95 -20.37 1.84 9.36
N ILE A 96 -20.64 3.04 8.89
CA ILE A 96 -20.62 3.40 7.47
C ILE A 96 -19.19 3.69 7.00
N PHE A 97 -18.19 3.49 7.85
CA PHE A 97 -16.81 3.83 7.54
C PHE A 97 -16.13 2.72 6.75
N PHE A 98 -15.62 3.12 5.59
CA PHE A 98 -14.70 2.33 4.80
C PHE A 98 -13.30 2.88 5.00
N HIS A 99 -12.34 1.97 5.15
CA HIS A 99 -10.92 2.32 5.23
C HIS A 99 -10.31 2.33 3.84
N PRO A 100 -9.46 3.31 3.51
CA PRO A 100 -8.74 3.29 2.24
C PRO A 100 -7.81 2.09 2.17
N ALA A 101 -7.77 1.48 1.01
CA ALA A 101 -6.94 0.30 0.74
C ALA A 101 -6.42 0.34 -0.70
N LEU A 102 -5.47 -0.54 -1.01
CA LEU A 102 -4.90 -0.66 -2.34
C LEU A 102 -4.86 -2.12 -2.77
N ILE A 103 -5.38 -2.38 -3.94
CA ILE A 103 -5.20 -3.68 -4.59
C ILE A 103 -3.91 -3.62 -5.39
N LEU A 104 -3.06 -4.61 -5.17
CA LEU A 104 -1.80 -4.78 -5.88
C LEU A 104 -1.91 -5.96 -6.84
N SER A 105 -1.57 -5.75 -8.10
CA SER A 105 -1.42 -6.82 -9.05
C SER A 105 0.05 -7.02 -9.37
N ASN A 106 0.57 -8.20 -9.08
CA ASN A 106 1.92 -8.61 -9.44
C ASN A 106 1.89 -9.39 -10.75
N ASP A 107 2.20 -8.67 -11.81
CA ASP A 107 2.04 -9.19 -13.17
C ASP A 107 3.27 -9.97 -13.69
N VAL A 108 4.39 -9.96 -12.94
CA VAL A 108 5.65 -10.41 -13.51
C VAL A 108 5.82 -11.94 -13.49
N LEU A 109 5.25 -12.65 -12.53
CA LEU A 109 5.44 -14.09 -12.40
C LEU A 109 4.17 -14.91 -12.13
N ASN A 110 3.07 -14.29 -11.70
CA ASN A 110 1.81 -14.99 -11.44
C ASN A 110 0.63 -14.07 -11.78
N LYS A 111 0.13 -14.21 -12.97
CA LYS A 111 -0.96 -13.37 -13.51
C LYS A 111 -2.28 -13.38 -12.73
N ASN A 112 -2.39 -14.20 -11.69
CA ASN A 112 -3.63 -14.40 -10.96
C ASN A 112 -3.55 -14.10 -9.46
N MET A 113 -2.40 -13.62 -8.97
CA MET A 113 -2.29 -13.31 -7.55
C MET A 113 -2.52 -11.84 -7.29
N LEU A 114 -3.73 -11.53 -6.85
CA LEU A 114 -4.06 -10.22 -6.32
C LEU A 114 -3.78 -10.20 -4.82
N THR A 115 -3.18 -9.11 -4.37
CA THR A 115 -3.04 -8.82 -2.94
C THR A 115 -3.67 -7.49 -2.61
N ILE A 116 -3.97 -7.29 -1.34
CA ILE A 116 -4.55 -6.05 -0.85
C ILE A 116 -3.74 -5.52 0.32
N ILE A 117 -3.48 -4.22 0.30
CA ILE A 117 -2.89 -3.48 1.41
C ILE A 117 -4.02 -2.83 2.18
N VAL A 118 -4.11 -3.12 3.47
CA VAL A 118 -5.09 -2.54 4.40
C VAL A 118 -4.37 -1.87 5.57
N PRO A 119 -5.02 -0.93 6.28
CA PRO A 119 -4.41 -0.27 7.43
C PRO A 119 -4.01 -1.26 8.53
N GLY A 120 -2.83 -1.08 9.09
CA GLY A 120 -2.23 -2.02 10.04
C GLY A 120 -2.74 -1.96 11.46
N HIS A 121 -3.39 -0.86 11.86
CA HIS A 121 -3.94 -0.74 13.22
C HIS A 121 -5.21 -1.51 13.44
N GLN A 122 -5.70 -2.12 12.41
CA GLN A 122 -7.05 -2.61 12.41
C GLN A 122 -7.13 -4.10 12.59
N THR A 123 -8.28 -4.48 12.83
CA THR A 123 -8.77 -5.79 13.10
C THR A 123 -8.90 -6.66 11.85
N PHE A 124 -8.25 -6.29 10.75
CA PHE A 124 -8.16 -7.15 9.57
C PHE A 124 -7.25 -8.34 9.85
N LYS A 125 -7.78 -9.53 9.68
CA LYS A 125 -7.11 -10.79 10.04
C LYS A 125 -7.15 -11.77 8.88
N PRO A 126 -6.21 -12.74 8.84
CA PRO A 126 -6.33 -13.86 7.91
C PRO A 126 -7.64 -14.62 8.10
N GLN A 127 -8.10 -15.25 7.05
CA GLN A 127 -9.34 -16.06 7.00
C GLN A 127 -10.57 -15.26 7.42
N GLN A 128 -10.68 -14.03 6.92
CA GLN A 128 -11.79 -13.14 7.23
C GLN A 128 -12.47 -12.64 5.97
N GLY A 129 -13.79 -12.67 5.96
CA GLY A 129 -14.60 -12.01 4.92
C GLY A 129 -14.72 -10.52 5.20
N ILE A 130 -14.52 -9.70 4.19
CA ILE A 130 -14.66 -8.24 4.29
C ILE A 130 -15.42 -7.71 3.08
N ASN A 131 -15.96 -6.50 3.22
CA ASN A 131 -16.57 -5.77 2.12
C ASN A 131 -15.52 -4.92 1.41
N LEU A 132 -15.52 -4.97 0.10
CA LEU A 132 -14.66 -4.17 -0.77
C LEU A 132 -15.54 -3.26 -1.62
N ARG A 133 -15.22 -1.98 -1.63
CA ARG A 133 -15.81 -1.01 -2.55
C ARG A 133 -14.77 -0.62 -3.59
N LEU A 134 -15.09 -0.90 -4.84
CA LEU A 134 -14.25 -0.58 -5.98
C LEU A 134 -15.11 0.20 -7.00
N SER A 135 -14.75 1.47 -7.23
CA SER A 135 -15.58 2.37 -8.01
C SER A 135 -17.00 2.44 -7.46
N ASN A 136 -18.01 2.06 -8.24
CA ASN A 136 -19.41 2.06 -7.84
C ASN A 136 -19.94 0.70 -7.39
N LYS A 137 -19.05 -0.30 -7.26
CA LYS A 137 -19.44 -1.66 -6.90
C LYS A 137 -18.97 -1.99 -5.50
N GLN A 138 -19.83 -2.68 -4.77
CA GLN A 138 -19.48 -3.28 -3.49
C GLN A 138 -19.53 -4.80 -3.65
N ILE A 139 -18.42 -5.44 -3.32
CA ILE A 139 -18.27 -6.89 -3.41
C ILE A 139 -17.73 -7.42 -2.09
N LYS A 140 -17.91 -8.73 -1.87
CA LYS A 140 -17.30 -9.41 -0.73
C LYS A 140 -16.04 -10.13 -1.18
N ILE A 141 -14.99 -9.99 -0.38
CA ILE A 141 -13.74 -10.70 -0.57
C ILE A 141 -13.39 -11.47 0.70
N TYR A 142 -12.55 -12.46 0.54
CA TYR A 142 -12.02 -13.27 1.63
C TYR A 142 -10.52 -13.06 1.71
N LEU A 143 -10.06 -12.60 2.86
CA LEU A 143 -8.63 -12.46 3.13
C LEU A 143 -8.06 -13.83 3.45
N ASN A 144 -7.06 -14.23 2.68
CA ASN A 144 -6.33 -15.48 2.91
C ASN A 144 -5.17 -15.24 3.87
N ASP A 145 -3.98 -15.64 3.49
CA ASP A 145 -2.81 -15.48 4.34
C ASP A 145 -2.24 -14.07 4.30
N ALA A 146 -1.74 -13.62 5.43
CA ALA A 146 -0.98 -12.38 5.48
C ALA A 146 0.41 -12.62 4.87
N LYS A 147 0.76 -11.80 3.88
CA LYS A 147 2.10 -11.80 3.28
C LYS A 147 3.08 -10.93 4.06
N LEU A 148 2.57 -9.84 4.61
CA LEU A 148 3.36 -8.87 5.34
C LEU A 148 2.48 -8.19 6.36
N ILE A 149 2.97 -8.08 7.58
CA ILE A 149 2.31 -7.35 8.66
C ILE A 149 3.31 -6.36 9.22
N SER A 150 2.91 -5.07 9.25
CA SER A 150 3.66 -4.01 9.91
C SER A 150 2.73 -3.22 10.82
N GLN A 151 3.27 -2.22 11.51
CA GLN A 151 2.45 -1.36 12.36
C GLN A 151 1.47 -0.49 11.57
N SER A 152 1.87 -0.06 10.39
CA SER A 152 1.08 0.88 9.59
C SER A 152 0.20 0.21 8.54
N PHE A 153 0.52 -1.01 8.14
CA PHE A 153 -0.25 -1.71 7.10
C PHE A 153 -0.08 -3.23 7.23
N SER A 154 -1.02 -3.93 6.59
CA SER A 154 -0.94 -5.38 6.39
C SER A 154 -1.25 -5.71 4.94
N GLN A 155 -0.55 -6.69 4.39
CA GLN A 155 -0.76 -7.18 3.04
C GLN A 155 -1.30 -8.60 3.08
N PHE A 156 -2.41 -8.83 2.39
CA PHE A 156 -3.06 -10.14 2.33
C PHE A 156 -3.24 -10.59 0.90
N ASN A 157 -3.10 -11.89 0.67
CA ASN A 157 -3.73 -12.53 -0.47
C ASN A 157 -5.24 -12.55 -0.25
N PHE A 158 -6.02 -12.38 -1.30
CA PHE A 158 -7.47 -12.43 -1.19
C PHE A 158 -8.10 -13.10 -2.41
N GLU A 159 -9.33 -13.52 -2.24
CA GLU A 159 -10.16 -14.05 -3.32
C GLU A 159 -11.56 -13.44 -3.25
N LEU A 160 -12.23 -13.46 -4.40
CA LEU A 160 -13.59 -12.99 -4.48
C LEU A 160 -14.53 -14.05 -3.89
N LEU A 161 -15.47 -13.62 -3.04
CA LEU A 161 -16.55 -14.47 -2.60
C LEU A 161 -17.68 -14.38 -3.63
N ASN A 162 -18.01 -15.50 -4.25
CA ASN A 162 -19.14 -15.57 -5.18
C ASN A 162 -20.46 -15.58 -4.39
N ASP A 163 -21.37 -14.66 -4.75
CA ASP A 163 -22.72 -14.60 -4.16
C ASP A 163 -23.62 -15.79 -4.56
N ASP A 164 -23.12 -16.70 -5.40
CA ASP A 164 -23.89 -17.80 -5.97
C ASP A 164 -24.20 -18.95 -4.99
N GLU A 165 -23.73 -18.91 -3.77
CA GLU A 165 -24.04 -19.92 -2.76
C GLU A 165 -25.17 -19.54 -1.79
N GLN A 166 -25.96 -18.51 -2.13
CA GLN A 166 -27.20 -18.23 -1.42
C GLN A 166 -28.39 -18.71 -2.26
N GLY A 167 -28.42 -20.00 -2.47
CA GLY A 167 -29.61 -20.67 -2.91
C GLY A 167 -30.50 -21.01 -1.74
#